data_f884dad38e2d08a45e7a6569e452da9f
#
_entry.id   f884dad38e2d08a45e7a6569e452da9f
#
_cell.length_a   1.000
_cell.length_b   1.000
_cell.length_c   1.000
_cell.angle_alpha   90.00
_cell.angle_beta   90.00
_cell.angle_gamma   90.00
#
_symmetry.space_group_name_H-M   'P 1'
#
loop_
_entity.id
_entity.type
_entity.pdbx_description
1 polymer ?
#
loop_
_entity_poly.entity_id
_entity_poly.type
_entity_poly.pdbx_seq_one_letter_code
_entity_poly.pdbx_strand_id
1 'polypeptide(L)'
;DKKIRLLKGWVATKAHGRKLVKKVNLTSVDGQVSKNFDCDLVVASAGMTPVTGHITVAQGTLKYDNHTGCFLPDQMPEKMHAAGRVLGLNDPISVEASGKLAGLQAAFDCENCSIQEIGEARKALENLPGPVRGTKLVTAPVKGRKSFICFDEDATIKNIKQAIEKGFDVPELIKRFTATGLGPGQGGIPGHNLPLYVAKYQALPDISIRPTNVRPPLVPTLISTYAGVNHKMFKITPMDEMQRKDGGIFRNLGVWQRARYFSSDLSCKKEIENVRNNVGVLDGSSLGKFRLHGPDALKVLQRVFVSDMSKVKEGRVKYSAMCNEDGCVIDDGVVVKQGENDYYFTTSSGRAGQTAEWLRYHTRYDGWDFAIINLTDSMGVINLSGPNARKVLEKILDIDVSNEAFGYSEYKEFKIKDTIPARAMRLGFVGELSYELHVPSSYMKAVWIMLKEAGKEFNIQNFGVEAQNVLRMEKCHIILGQESEQRTNLLDLGLGFLWDRSKAEAKTVGAVALRQAENDQTRLKLVGFKMENNFRAPRDGALVVDDKVRGYIATARDSFSLNEAVGMALVEAPLS
;
A
#
# COMPACT_ATOMS: atom_id res chain seq x y z
N ASP A 1 26.63 -40.55 -24.05
CA ASP A 1 27.15 -39.61 -25.06
C ASP A 1 26.13 -39.40 -26.16
N LYS A 2 25.27 -38.44 -25.95
CA LYS A 2 24.36 -37.98 -27.00
C LYS A 2 25.19 -37.18 -28.01
N LYS A 3 25.17 -37.55 -29.26
CA LYS A 3 25.86 -36.88 -30.35
C LYS A 3 25.30 -35.46 -30.54
N ILE A 4 25.89 -34.47 -29.86
CA ILE A 4 25.57 -33.07 -30.07
C ILE A 4 26.19 -32.61 -31.38
N ARG A 5 25.38 -32.12 -32.30
CA ARG A 5 25.85 -31.60 -33.58
C ARG A 5 26.26 -30.13 -33.43
N LEU A 6 27.55 -29.85 -33.59
CA LEU A 6 28.10 -28.51 -33.55
C LEU A 6 28.20 -27.93 -34.97
N LEU A 7 27.57 -26.79 -35.20
CA LEU A 7 27.62 -26.02 -36.45
C LEU A 7 28.36 -24.70 -36.23
N LYS A 8 29.69 -24.68 -36.50
CA LYS A 8 30.51 -23.48 -36.40
C LYS A 8 30.26 -22.57 -37.59
N GLY A 9 30.16 -21.23 -37.34
CA GLY A 9 29.92 -20.23 -38.38
C GLY A 9 28.48 -20.20 -38.92
N TRP A 10 27.51 -20.64 -38.11
CA TRP A 10 26.08 -20.56 -38.43
C TRP A 10 25.34 -19.72 -37.43
N VAL A 11 24.29 -19.02 -37.89
CA VAL A 11 23.40 -18.22 -37.05
C VAL A 11 21.94 -18.54 -37.31
N ALA A 12 21.11 -18.46 -36.27
CA ALA A 12 19.68 -18.60 -36.43
C ALA A 12 19.09 -17.34 -37.05
N THR A 13 18.43 -17.48 -38.20
CA THR A 13 17.91 -16.36 -38.99
C THR A 13 16.40 -16.29 -39.01
N LYS A 14 15.72 -17.42 -38.77
CA LYS A 14 14.26 -17.45 -38.75
C LYS A 14 13.75 -18.68 -37.98
N ALA A 15 12.78 -18.45 -37.11
CA ALA A 15 11.99 -19.51 -36.51
C ALA A 15 10.64 -19.66 -37.24
N HIS A 16 10.18 -20.90 -37.39
CA HIS A 16 8.91 -21.21 -38.05
C HIS A 16 7.98 -21.92 -37.06
N GLY A 17 6.72 -21.54 -37.07
CA GLY A 17 5.64 -22.06 -36.21
C GLY A 17 4.56 -21.01 -36.01
N ARG A 18 3.41 -21.40 -35.48
CA ARG A 18 2.31 -20.43 -35.21
C ARG A 18 2.14 -20.19 -33.71
N LYS A 19 1.93 -21.23 -32.93
CA LYS A 19 1.83 -21.17 -31.45
C LYS A 19 3.09 -21.67 -30.76
N LEU A 20 3.77 -22.63 -31.39
CA LEU A 20 5.01 -23.24 -30.92
C LEU A 20 6.01 -23.25 -32.09
N VAL A 21 7.31 -23.18 -31.75
CA VAL A 21 8.38 -23.38 -32.73
C VAL A 21 8.30 -24.84 -33.24
N LYS A 22 8.41 -25.01 -34.56
CA LYS A 22 8.46 -26.31 -35.20
C LYS A 22 9.75 -26.52 -35.98
N LYS A 23 10.41 -25.42 -36.33
CA LYS A 23 11.59 -25.46 -37.20
C LYS A 23 12.39 -24.16 -37.01
N VAL A 24 13.72 -24.24 -37.08
CA VAL A 24 14.62 -23.08 -37.15
C VAL A 24 15.40 -23.08 -38.46
N ASN A 25 15.52 -21.95 -39.09
CA ASN A 25 16.42 -21.74 -40.22
C ASN A 25 17.77 -21.24 -39.68
N LEU A 26 18.83 -21.92 -40.00
CA LEU A 26 20.20 -21.50 -39.74
C LEU A 26 20.85 -21.11 -41.08
N THR A 27 21.58 -20.00 -41.06
CA THR A 27 22.31 -19.49 -42.22
C THR A 27 23.80 -19.34 -41.88
N SER A 28 24.67 -19.72 -42.80
CA SER A 28 26.12 -19.48 -42.63
C SER A 28 26.42 -17.99 -42.49
N VAL A 29 27.47 -17.62 -41.76
CA VAL A 29 27.84 -16.23 -41.48
C VAL A 29 28.12 -15.43 -42.76
N ASP A 30 28.60 -16.07 -43.80
CA ASP A 30 28.79 -15.49 -45.13
C ASP A 30 27.46 -15.33 -45.92
N GLY A 31 26.36 -15.85 -45.38
CA GLY A 31 25.04 -15.76 -46.00
C GLY A 31 24.79 -16.70 -47.18
N GLN A 32 25.77 -17.56 -47.53
CA GLN A 32 25.74 -18.38 -48.75
C GLN A 32 24.87 -19.63 -48.61
N VAL A 33 24.83 -20.23 -47.44
CA VAL A 33 24.15 -21.49 -47.18
C VAL A 33 23.11 -21.36 -46.09
N SER A 34 21.90 -21.82 -46.35
CA SER A 34 20.82 -21.89 -45.36
C SER A 34 20.27 -23.29 -45.23
N LYS A 35 20.03 -23.73 -44.00
CA LYS A 35 19.42 -25.03 -43.70
C LYS A 35 18.32 -24.91 -42.64
N ASN A 36 17.31 -25.74 -42.77
CA ASN A 36 16.24 -25.86 -41.80
C ASN A 36 16.48 -27.04 -40.88
N PHE A 37 16.20 -26.87 -39.59
CA PHE A 37 16.24 -27.91 -38.59
C PHE A 37 14.90 -27.95 -37.85
N ASP A 38 14.34 -29.16 -37.75
CA ASP A 38 13.12 -29.35 -36.95
C ASP A 38 13.49 -29.29 -35.47
N CYS A 39 12.71 -28.52 -34.71
CA CYS A 39 12.88 -28.31 -33.26
C CYS A 39 11.61 -27.78 -32.65
N ASP A 40 11.39 -28.08 -31.40
CA ASP A 40 10.29 -27.62 -30.57
C ASP A 40 10.72 -26.48 -29.62
N LEU A 41 12.03 -26.31 -29.44
CA LEU A 41 12.63 -25.26 -28.61
C LEU A 41 13.90 -24.70 -29.30
N VAL A 42 14.06 -23.38 -29.24
CA VAL A 42 15.27 -22.68 -29.62
C VAL A 42 15.78 -21.89 -28.41
N VAL A 43 16.98 -22.23 -27.95
CA VAL A 43 17.67 -21.46 -26.89
C VAL A 43 18.73 -20.58 -27.54
N ALA A 44 18.60 -19.27 -27.38
CA ALA A 44 19.54 -18.29 -27.95
C ALA A 44 20.41 -17.69 -26.86
N SER A 45 21.73 -17.64 -27.11
CA SER A 45 22.69 -16.95 -26.26
C SER A 45 23.77 -16.32 -27.14
N ALA A 46 23.97 -15.03 -27.03
CA ALA A 46 24.98 -14.28 -27.78
C ALA A 46 26.21 -13.92 -26.93
N GLY A 47 26.32 -14.45 -25.72
CA GLY A 47 27.38 -14.12 -24.77
C GLY A 47 26.96 -13.05 -23.78
N MET A 48 27.94 -12.46 -23.13
CA MET A 48 27.78 -11.42 -22.12
C MET A 48 28.48 -10.13 -22.56
N THR A 49 27.93 -8.99 -22.19
CA THR A 49 28.55 -7.69 -22.36
C THR A 49 28.95 -7.12 -20.99
N PRO A 50 30.08 -6.39 -20.89
CA PRO A 50 30.46 -5.71 -19.66
C PRO A 50 29.43 -4.68 -19.22
N VAL A 51 29.18 -4.58 -17.91
CA VAL A 51 28.29 -3.57 -17.33
C VAL A 51 29.12 -2.31 -17.04
N THR A 52 29.22 -1.43 -18.00
CA THR A 52 30.06 -0.22 -17.99
C THR A 52 29.33 1.05 -17.58
N GLY A 53 28.04 0.95 -17.24
CA GLY A 53 27.19 2.10 -17.00
C GLY A 53 27.68 3.04 -15.90
N HIS A 54 28.23 2.52 -14.80
CA HIS A 54 28.80 3.34 -13.72
C HIS A 54 29.98 4.19 -14.20
N ILE A 55 30.81 3.62 -15.09
CA ILE A 55 31.97 4.32 -15.65
C ILE A 55 31.53 5.49 -16.52
N THR A 56 30.56 5.26 -17.41
CA THR A 56 30.08 6.30 -18.32
C THR A 56 29.29 7.40 -17.59
N VAL A 57 28.53 7.04 -16.53
CA VAL A 57 27.84 8.04 -15.66
C VAL A 57 28.84 8.92 -14.93
N ALA A 58 29.98 8.35 -14.50
CA ALA A 58 31.09 9.09 -13.89
C ALA A 58 32.01 9.78 -14.90
N GLN A 59 31.61 9.89 -16.17
CA GLN A 59 32.30 10.53 -17.27
C GLN A 59 33.55 9.78 -17.77
N GLY A 60 33.72 8.53 -17.41
CA GLY A 60 34.75 7.67 -18.02
C GLY A 60 34.42 7.33 -19.47
N THR A 61 35.41 6.92 -20.24
CA THR A 61 35.24 6.59 -21.66
C THR A 61 35.39 5.09 -21.89
N LEU A 62 34.75 4.63 -22.98
CA LEU A 62 34.81 3.24 -23.42
C LEU A 62 35.41 3.17 -24.82
N LYS A 63 36.17 2.09 -25.06
CA LYS A 63 36.72 1.76 -26.37
C LYS A 63 36.28 0.36 -26.79
N TYR A 64 35.97 0.18 -28.05
CA TYR A 64 35.66 -1.14 -28.59
C TYR A 64 36.94 -1.96 -28.70
N ASP A 65 36.94 -3.13 -28.08
CA ASP A 65 38.01 -4.08 -28.18
C ASP A 65 37.65 -5.22 -29.14
N ASN A 66 38.45 -5.35 -30.21
CA ASN A 66 38.23 -6.35 -31.27
C ASN A 66 38.46 -7.79 -30.79
N HIS A 67 39.23 -8.01 -29.73
CA HIS A 67 39.49 -9.34 -29.20
C HIS A 67 38.30 -9.87 -28.43
N THR A 68 37.78 -9.08 -27.51
CA THR A 68 36.59 -9.45 -26.72
C THR A 68 35.29 -9.22 -27.45
N GLY A 69 35.26 -8.37 -28.46
CA GLY A 69 34.03 -7.95 -29.17
C GLY A 69 33.15 -7.06 -28.31
N CYS A 70 33.68 -6.40 -27.31
CA CYS A 70 32.95 -5.59 -26.35
C CYS A 70 33.51 -4.17 -26.21
N PHE A 71 32.72 -3.27 -25.65
CA PHE A 71 33.21 -1.98 -25.18
C PHE A 71 33.81 -2.15 -23.78
N LEU A 72 35.09 -1.86 -23.65
CA LEU A 72 35.85 -1.93 -22.40
C LEU A 72 36.20 -0.52 -21.91
N PRO A 73 36.51 -0.33 -20.61
CA PRO A 73 36.99 0.93 -20.08
C PRO A 73 38.25 1.38 -20.81
N ASP A 74 38.30 2.66 -21.20
CA ASP A 74 39.44 3.30 -21.87
C ASP A 74 40.07 4.34 -20.95
N GLN A 75 39.35 5.40 -20.60
CA GLN A 75 39.76 6.38 -19.61
C GLN A 75 38.86 6.27 -18.37
N MET A 76 39.47 6.00 -17.25
CA MET A 76 38.75 5.92 -15.97
C MET A 76 38.70 7.30 -15.30
N PRO A 77 37.57 7.62 -14.62
CA PRO A 77 37.52 8.79 -13.77
C PRO A 77 38.57 8.74 -12.65
N GLU A 78 38.96 9.90 -12.15
CA GLU A 78 39.85 9.99 -10.99
C GLU A 78 39.29 9.19 -9.80
N LYS A 79 40.18 8.45 -9.13
CA LYS A 79 39.86 7.60 -7.96
C LYS A 79 38.76 6.53 -8.22
N MET A 80 38.56 6.16 -9.47
CA MET A 80 37.68 5.07 -9.85
C MET A 80 38.48 3.92 -10.46
N HIS A 81 38.32 2.72 -9.93
CA HIS A 81 39.03 1.53 -10.39
C HIS A 81 38.08 0.46 -10.85
N ALA A 82 38.42 -0.25 -11.92
CA ALA A 82 37.63 -1.31 -12.51
C ALA A 82 38.26 -2.68 -12.27
N ALA A 83 37.43 -3.71 -12.06
CA ALA A 83 37.91 -5.08 -11.86
C ALA A 83 36.96 -6.11 -12.48
N GLY A 84 37.49 -7.27 -12.76
CA GLY A 84 36.69 -8.44 -13.18
C GLY A 84 36.10 -8.33 -14.58
N ARG A 85 34.86 -8.75 -14.72
CA ARG A 85 34.18 -8.85 -16.03
C ARG A 85 34.00 -7.53 -16.77
N VAL A 86 34.05 -6.41 -16.08
CA VAL A 86 34.00 -5.10 -16.72
C VAL A 86 35.23 -4.83 -17.55
N LEU A 87 36.38 -5.48 -17.22
CA LEU A 87 37.62 -5.48 -17.98
C LEU A 87 37.71 -6.58 -19.06
N GLY A 88 36.64 -7.32 -19.29
CA GLY A 88 36.59 -8.47 -20.21
C GLY A 88 37.17 -9.77 -19.65
N LEU A 89 37.56 -9.80 -18.37
CA LEU A 89 38.09 -10.99 -17.70
C LEU A 89 36.94 -11.95 -17.33
N ASN A 90 37.14 -13.25 -17.62
CA ASN A 90 36.14 -14.28 -17.31
C ASN A 90 36.72 -15.43 -16.47
N ASP A 91 38.04 -15.61 -16.47
CA ASP A 91 38.69 -16.59 -15.62
C ASP A 91 38.58 -16.20 -14.14
N PRO A 92 38.17 -17.07 -13.22
CA PRO A 92 37.96 -16.75 -11.83
C PRO A 92 39.21 -16.20 -11.12
N ILE A 93 40.38 -16.77 -11.41
CA ILE A 93 41.64 -16.36 -10.78
C ILE A 93 42.05 -14.95 -11.25
N SER A 94 41.87 -14.67 -12.54
CA SER A 94 42.13 -13.34 -13.11
C SER A 94 41.16 -12.28 -12.61
N VAL A 95 39.91 -12.65 -12.43
CA VAL A 95 38.86 -11.79 -11.85
C VAL A 95 39.22 -11.42 -10.40
N GLU A 96 39.62 -12.39 -9.58
CA GLU A 96 40.02 -12.18 -8.20
C GLU A 96 41.29 -11.30 -8.11
N ALA A 97 42.32 -11.61 -8.91
CA ALA A 97 43.55 -10.85 -8.96
C ALA A 97 43.33 -9.39 -9.39
N SER A 98 42.43 -9.16 -10.36
CA SER A 98 42.04 -7.81 -10.78
C SER A 98 41.30 -7.05 -9.67
N GLY A 99 40.47 -7.74 -8.88
CA GLY A 99 39.81 -7.19 -7.71
C GLY A 99 40.80 -6.75 -6.63
N LYS A 100 41.82 -7.59 -6.36
CA LYS A 100 42.93 -7.26 -5.44
C LYS A 100 43.69 -6.02 -5.92
N LEU A 101 44.03 -5.95 -7.20
CA LEU A 101 44.71 -4.79 -7.78
C LEU A 101 43.89 -3.51 -7.64
N ALA A 102 42.60 -3.56 -8.00
CA ALA A 102 41.70 -2.41 -7.87
C ALA A 102 41.53 -1.96 -6.41
N GLY A 103 41.43 -2.91 -5.48
CA GLY A 103 41.37 -2.62 -4.04
C GLY A 103 42.62 -1.93 -3.51
N LEU A 104 43.84 -2.39 -3.94
CA LEU A 104 45.09 -1.74 -3.59
C LEU A 104 45.24 -0.33 -4.19
N GLN A 105 44.77 -0.15 -5.43
CA GLN A 105 44.72 1.18 -6.05
C GLN A 105 43.80 2.14 -5.28
N ALA A 106 42.64 1.68 -4.87
CA ALA A 106 41.72 2.47 -4.05
C ALA A 106 42.32 2.77 -2.65
N ALA A 107 43.02 1.81 -2.04
CA ALA A 107 43.72 2.03 -0.78
C ALA A 107 44.87 3.04 -0.92
N PHE A 108 45.55 3.04 -2.04
CA PHE A 108 46.58 4.02 -2.35
C PHE A 108 46.01 5.44 -2.48
N ASP A 109 44.85 5.57 -3.12
CA ASP A 109 44.14 6.87 -3.21
C ASP A 109 43.73 7.42 -1.83
N CYS A 110 43.64 6.54 -0.83
CA CYS A 110 43.37 6.88 0.57
C CYS A 110 44.67 6.90 1.44
N GLU A 111 45.85 6.86 0.84
CA GLU A 111 47.14 6.88 1.54
C GLU A 111 47.39 5.66 2.47
N ASN A 112 46.73 4.52 2.22
CA ASN A 112 46.79 3.31 3.03
C ASN A 112 47.49 2.12 2.34
N CYS A 113 48.25 2.35 1.25
CA CYS A 113 48.94 1.32 0.50
C CYS A 113 50.18 1.90 -0.18
N SER A 114 51.20 1.08 -0.41
CA SER A 114 52.42 1.48 -1.11
C SER A 114 52.35 1.23 -2.63
N ILE A 115 53.14 2.00 -3.39
CA ILE A 115 53.25 1.80 -4.84
C ILE A 115 53.86 0.44 -5.19
N GLN A 116 54.69 -0.12 -4.29
CA GLN A 116 55.30 -1.44 -4.46
C GLN A 116 54.27 -2.54 -4.44
N GLU A 117 53.30 -2.52 -3.49
CA GLU A 117 52.22 -3.52 -3.39
C GLU A 117 51.32 -3.51 -4.64
N ILE A 118 51.05 -2.33 -5.20
CA ILE A 118 50.32 -2.19 -6.48
C ILE A 118 51.13 -2.82 -7.61
N GLY A 119 52.43 -2.57 -7.65
CA GLY A 119 53.35 -3.14 -8.67
C GLY A 119 53.41 -4.67 -8.64
N GLU A 120 53.47 -5.25 -7.45
CA GLU A 120 53.44 -6.70 -7.26
C GLU A 120 52.09 -7.31 -7.70
N ALA A 121 50.95 -6.71 -7.29
CA ALA A 121 49.63 -7.16 -7.69
C ALA A 121 49.40 -7.05 -9.22
N ARG A 122 49.93 -6.01 -9.85
CA ARG A 122 49.87 -5.82 -11.31
C ARG A 122 50.64 -6.91 -12.04
N LYS A 123 51.87 -7.19 -11.63
CA LYS A 123 52.69 -8.28 -12.19
C LYS A 123 52.00 -9.64 -12.01
N ALA A 124 51.37 -9.87 -10.86
CA ALA A 124 50.60 -11.10 -10.62
C ALA A 124 49.45 -11.27 -11.61
N LEU A 125 48.69 -10.19 -11.89
CA LEU A 125 47.58 -10.20 -12.85
C LEU A 125 48.08 -10.40 -14.30
N GLU A 126 49.20 -9.77 -14.68
CA GLU A 126 49.81 -9.89 -16.03
C GLU A 126 50.21 -11.32 -16.38
N ASN A 127 50.52 -12.14 -15.37
CA ASN A 127 50.90 -13.56 -15.55
C ASN A 127 49.69 -14.50 -15.62
N LEU A 128 48.45 -13.98 -15.51
CA LEU A 128 47.22 -14.74 -15.55
C LEU A 128 46.54 -14.64 -16.92
N PRO A 129 45.54 -15.51 -17.20
CA PRO A 129 44.78 -15.45 -18.45
C PRO A 129 44.15 -14.06 -18.64
N GLY A 130 44.38 -13.45 -19.77
CA GLY A 130 43.80 -12.15 -20.16
C GLY A 130 42.31 -12.25 -20.57
N PRO A 131 41.78 -11.16 -21.11
CA PRO A 131 40.39 -11.11 -21.60
C PRO A 131 40.12 -12.23 -22.61
N VAL A 132 38.94 -12.87 -22.46
CA VAL A 132 38.56 -14.00 -23.32
C VAL A 132 38.06 -13.49 -24.66
N ARG A 133 38.46 -14.15 -25.75
CA ARG A 133 37.97 -13.84 -27.08
C ARG A 133 36.45 -13.95 -27.15
N GLY A 134 35.78 -12.84 -27.43
CA GLY A 134 34.36 -12.76 -27.53
C GLY A 134 33.78 -13.06 -28.91
N THR A 135 32.50 -13.03 -29.03
CA THR A 135 31.78 -13.20 -30.29
C THR A 135 31.70 -11.86 -31.01
N LYS A 136 32.25 -11.78 -32.22
CA LYS A 136 32.10 -10.60 -33.06
C LYS A 136 30.63 -10.43 -33.47
N LEU A 137 30.18 -9.19 -33.63
CA LEU A 137 28.85 -8.90 -34.14
C LEU A 137 28.65 -9.59 -35.51
N VAL A 138 27.78 -10.58 -35.53
CA VAL A 138 27.38 -11.26 -36.75
C VAL A 138 26.10 -10.64 -37.26
N THR A 139 26.19 -9.86 -38.31
CA THR A 139 25.01 -9.39 -39.02
C THR A 139 24.68 -10.37 -40.13
N ALA A 140 23.92 -11.37 -39.82
CA ALA A 140 23.36 -12.25 -40.84
C ALA A 140 22.39 -11.45 -41.73
N PRO A 141 22.28 -11.78 -43.03
CA PRO A 141 21.28 -11.18 -43.91
C PRO A 141 19.90 -11.68 -43.47
N VAL A 142 19.24 -10.92 -42.59
CA VAL A 142 17.92 -11.26 -42.10
C VAL A 142 16.88 -10.76 -43.12
N LYS A 143 16.26 -11.68 -43.84
CA LYS A 143 15.09 -11.43 -44.69
C LYS A 143 13.81 -11.50 -43.84
N GLY A 144 13.60 -10.57 -42.92
CA GLY A 144 12.45 -10.55 -42.04
C GLY A 144 11.79 -9.18 -41.93
N ARG A 145 10.50 -9.15 -41.61
CA ARG A 145 9.75 -7.87 -41.48
C ARG A 145 10.15 -7.09 -40.24
N LYS A 146 10.64 -7.74 -39.18
CA LYS A 146 11.03 -7.10 -37.91
C LYS A 146 12.34 -7.70 -37.40
N SER A 147 13.37 -6.88 -37.28
CA SER A 147 14.62 -7.19 -36.58
C SER A 147 14.80 -6.16 -35.48
N PHE A 148 14.61 -6.58 -34.24
CA PHE A 148 14.68 -5.68 -33.11
C PHE A 148 16.12 -5.40 -32.72
N ILE A 149 16.40 -4.15 -32.34
CA ILE A 149 17.64 -3.71 -31.72
C ILE A 149 17.42 -3.36 -30.24
N CYS A 150 16.20 -2.99 -29.91
CA CYS A 150 15.76 -2.74 -28.54
C CYS A 150 14.44 -3.46 -28.32
N PHE A 151 14.37 -4.34 -27.32
CA PHE A 151 13.14 -5.08 -26.96
C PHE A 151 12.25 -4.27 -26.01
N ASP A 152 12.85 -3.41 -25.18
CA ASP A 152 12.08 -2.58 -24.23
C ASP A 152 11.18 -1.58 -24.96
N GLU A 153 11.66 -1.03 -26.10
CA GLU A 153 10.99 0.03 -26.86
C GLU A 153 10.50 -0.45 -28.24
N ASP A 154 10.50 -1.75 -28.48
CA ASP A 154 10.14 -2.35 -29.77
C ASP A 154 10.85 -1.72 -30.99
N ALA A 155 12.03 -1.11 -30.77
CA ALA A 155 12.74 -0.44 -31.83
C ALA A 155 13.45 -1.42 -32.75
N THR A 156 13.22 -1.28 -34.04
CA THR A 156 13.74 -2.16 -35.08
C THR A 156 14.92 -1.52 -35.83
N ILE A 157 15.68 -2.34 -36.55
CA ILE A 157 16.72 -1.87 -37.49
C ILE A 157 16.15 -0.89 -38.51
N LYS A 158 14.88 -1.04 -38.93
CA LYS A 158 14.23 -0.11 -39.84
C LYS A 158 14.11 1.29 -39.21
N ASN A 159 13.78 1.39 -37.94
CA ASN A 159 13.71 2.66 -37.22
C ASN A 159 15.09 3.33 -37.14
N ILE A 160 16.15 2.54 -36.93
CA ILE A 160 17.53 3.06 -36.87
C ILE A 160 17.94 3.61 -38.24
N LYS A 161 17.66 2.86 -39.33
CA LYS A 161 17.92 3.35 -40.72
C LYS A 161 17.22 4.64 -41.00
N GLN A 162 15.92 4.72 -40.70
CA GLN A 162 15.14 5.96 -40.88
C GLN A 162 15.71 7.14 -40.09
N ALA A 163 16.21 6.90 -38.88
CA ALA A 163 16.87 7.92 -38.08
C ALA A 163 18.12 8.46 -38.79
N ILE A 164 18.99 7.55 -39.26
CA ILE A 164 20.22 7.92 -39.98
C ILE A 164 19.91 8.68 -41.29
N GLU A 165 18.94 8.20 -42.05
CA GLU A 165 18.48 8.85 -43.28
C GLU A 165 17.94 10.26 -43.04
N LYS A 166 17.45 10.55 -41.83
CA LYS A 166 16.98 11.88 -41.40
C LYS A 166 18.10 12.75 -40.78
N GLY A 167 19.33 12.28 -40.74
CA GLY A 167 20.48 13.03 -40.24
C GLY A 167 20.80 12.77 -38.75
N PHE A 168 20.11 11.85 -38.08
CA PHE A 168 20.47 11.40 -36.71
C PHE A 168 21.49 10.26 -36.84
N ASP A 169 22.76 10.58 -36.99
CA ASP A 169 23.82 9.66 -37.42
C ASP A 169 24.71 9.12 -36.27
N VAL A 170 24.52 9.62 -35.08
CA VAL A 170 25.23 9.13 -33.86
C VAL A 170 24.29 8.48 -32.89
N PRO A 171 24.74 7.47 -32.10
CA PRO A 171 23.88 6.71 -31.20
C PRO A 171 23.05 7.55 -30.24
N GLU A 172 23.59 8.65 -29.71
CA GLU A 172 22.88 9.53 -28.77
C GLU A 172 21.70 10.26 -29.45
N LEU A 173 21.83 10.67 -30.69
CA LEU A 173 20.74 11.29 -31.45
C LEU A 173 19.72 10.26 -31.91
N ILE A 174 20.18 9.08 -32.34
CA ILE A 174 19.32 7.95 -32.70
C ILE A 174 18.48 7.53 -31.51
N LYS A 175 19.09 7.39 -30.32
CA LYS A 175 18.41 7.09 -29.06
C LYS A 175 17.27 8.06 -28.79
N ARG A 176 17.48 9.37 -28.93
CA ARG A 176 16.47 10.41 -28.72
C ARG A 176 15.34 10.35 -29.74
N PHE A 177 15.65 10.03 -31.00
CA PHE A 177 14.67 9.96 -32.07
C PHE A 177 13.82 8.68 -32.04
N THR A 178 14.41 7.54 -31.63
CA THR A 178 13.78 6.21 -31.70
C THR A 178 13.41 5.63 -30.34
N ALA A 179 13.71 6.31 -29.26
CA ALA A 179 13.65 5.80 -27.87
C ALA A 179 14.54 4.57 -27.59
N THR A 180 15.37 4.13 -28.54
CA THR A 180 16.23 2.95 -28.39
C THR A 180 17.09 3.03 -27.12
N GLY A 181 16.93 2.09 -26.19
CA GLY A 181 17.69 2.04 -24.94
C GLY A 181 17.22 2.96 -23.83
N LEU A 182 16.01 3.56 -23.93
CA LEU A 182 15.42 4.37 -22.87
C LEU A 182 14.61 3.55 -21.86
N GLY A 183 14.22 2.32 -22.22
CA GLY A 183 13.40 1.45 -21.38
C GLY A 183 14.09 0.92 -20.11
N PRO A 184 13.41 0.06 -19.34
CA PRO A 184 13.89 -0.47 -18.07
C PRO A 184 15.27 -1.13 -18.11
N GLY A 185 15.65 -1.71 -19.25
CA GLY A 185 17.00 -2.30 -19.46
C GLY A 185 18.12 -1.29 -19.55
N GLN A 186 17.82 0.01 -19.50
CA GLN A 186 18.78 1.13 -19.49
C GLN A 186 19.85 1.05 -20.58
N GLY A 187 19.46 0.56 -21.76
CA GLY A 187 20.36 0.43 -22.88
C GLY A 187 21.34 -0.75 -22.80
N GLY A 188 21.12 -1.75 -21.94
CA GLY A 188 22.03 -2.89 -21.80
C GLY A 188 22.38 -3.55 -23.14
N ILE A 189 21.42 -4.20 -23.80
CA ILE A 189 21.61 -4.80 -25.14
C ILE A 189 21.74 -3.75 -26.25
N PRO A 190 20.83 -2.76 -26.33
CA PRO A 190 20.93 -1.72 -27.35
C PRO A 190 22.21 -0.88 -27.25
N GLY A 191 22.69 -0.58 -26.04
CA GLY A 191 23.92 0.18 -25.82
C GLY A 191 25.15 -0.48 -26.41
N HIS A 192 25.15 -1.82 -26.49
CA HIS A 192 26.19 -2.58 -27.17
C HIS A 192 25.96 -2.66 -28.69
N ASN A 193 24.77 -3.01 -29.13
CA ASN A 193 24.47 -3.32 -30.53
C ASN A 193 24.31 -2.09 -31.41
N LEU A 194 23.77 -0.98 -30.88
CA LEU A 194 23.48 0.22 -31.66
C LEU A 194 24.74 0.88 -32.24
N PRO A 195 25.82 1.12 -31.45
CA PRO A 195 27.07 1.66 -32.00
C PRO A 195 27.67 0.78 -33.09
N LEU A 196 27.69 -0.54 -32.88
CA LEU A 196 28.22 -1.49 -33.84
C LEU A 196 27.42 -1.50 -35.15
N TYR A 197 26.09 -1.41 -35.05
CA TYR A 197 25.22 -1.36 -36.21
C TYR A 197 25.40 -0.05 -36.99
N VAL A 198 25.47 1.08 -36.29
CA VAL A 198 25.68 2.41 -36.91
C VAL A 198 27.04 2.46 -37.63
N ALA A 199 28.12 2.02 -36.98
CA ALA A 199 29.44 1.95 -37.59
C ALA A 199 29.43 1.12 -38.88
N LYS A 200 28.79 -0.06 -38.85
CA LYS A 200 28.66 -0.91 -40.04
C LYS A 200 27.80 -0.30 -41.13
N TYR A 201 26.68 0.33 -40.78
CA TYR A 201 25.79 0.97 -41.74
C TYR A 201 26.43 2.15 -42.47
N GLN A 202 27.24 2.93 -41.75
CA GLN A 202 28.01 4.05 -42.26
C GLN A 202 29.35 3.65 -42.91
N ALA A 203 29.66 2.34 -42.96
CA ALA A 203 30.91 1.80 -43.51
C ALA A 203 32.19 2.40 -42.87
N LEU A 204 32.16 2.69 -41.58
CA LEU A 204 33.32 3.22 -40.87
C LEU A 204 34.41 2.16 -40.73
N PRO A 205 35.70 2.53 -40.96
CA PRO A 205 36.81 1.60 -40.95
C PRO A 205 37.05 1.00 -39.53
N ASP A 206 36.82 1.79 -38.52
CA ASP A 206 36.92 1.40 -37.12
C ASP A 206 35.67 1.71 -36.35
N ILE A 207 35.44 0.95 -35.27
CA ILE A 207 34.30 1.19 -34.36
C ILE A 207 34.72 2.32 -33.40
N SER A 208 34.79 3.53 -33.95
CA SER A 208 35.06 4.76 -33.18
C SER A 208 33.84 5.33 -32.50
N ILE A 209 32.65 4.78 -32.80
CA ILE A 209 31.35 5.24 -32.27
C ILE A 209 31.19 4.75 -30.84
N ARG A 210 30.97 5.68 -29.93
CA ARG A 210 30.80 5.38 -28.51
C ARG A 210 29.36 4.95 -28.21
N PRO A 211 29.18 4.04 -27.22
CA PRO A 211 27.86 3.76 -26.67
C PRO A 211 27.22 5.01 -26.05
N THR A 212 25.91 5.02 -25.98
CA THR A 212 25.17 6.06 -25.26
C THR A 212 25.38 5.95 -23.76
N ASN A 213 25.37 7.09 -23.08
CA ASN A 213 25.39 7.10 -21.62
C ASN A 213 24.08 6.55 -21.08
N VAL A 214 24.18 5.77 -19.99
CA VAL A 214 23.04 5.33 -19.20
C VAL A 214 22.62 6.42 -18.21
N ARG A 215 21.37 6.37 -17.76
CA ARG A 215 20.84 7.27 -16.73
C ARG A 215 20.57 6.47 -15.44
N PRO A 216 20.93 6.99 -14.25
CA PRO A 216 20.52 6.36 -12.99
C PRO A 216 18.98 6.33 -12.84
N PRO A 217 18.44 5.29 -12.18
CA PRO A 217 19.14 4.11 -11.64
C PRO A 217 19.49 3.11 -12.74
N LEU A 218 20.71 2.57 -12.69
CA LEU A 218 21.19 1.55 -13.64
C LEU A 218 20.49 0.22 -13.51
N VAL A 219 20.02 -0.08 -12.32
CA VAL A 219 19.23 -1.28 -12.01
C VAL A 219 17.88 -0.79 -11.47
N PRO A 220 16.76 -1.31 -11.99
CA PRO A 220 15.44 -0.97 -11.46
C PRO A 220 15.35 -1.26 -9.96
N THR A 221 14.90 -0.28 -9.20
CA THR A 221 14.71 -0.46 -7.76
C THR A 221 13.50 -1.33 -7.51
N LEU A 222 13.65 -2.37 -6.69
CA LEU A 222 12.53 -3.24 -6.33
C LEU A 222 11.49 -2.46 -5.52
N ILE A 223 10.21 -2.71 -5.77
CA ILE A 223 9.09 -2.14 -5.00
C ILE A 223 9.27 -2.41 -3.50
N SER A 224 9.80 -3.58 -3.12
CA SER A 224 10.11 -3.93 -1.74
C SER A 224 11.09 -2.97 -1.05
N THR A 225 12.00 -2.36 -1.81
CA THR A 225 12.93 -1.34 -1.28
C THR A 225 12.18 -0.06 -0.88
N TYR A 226 11.18 0.36 -1.67
CA TYR A 226 10.32 1.49 -1.33
C TYR A 226 9.30 1.15 -0.25
N ALA A 227 8.93 -0.10 -0.10
CA ALA A 227 7.94 -0.54 0.88
C ALA A 227 8.41 -0.40 2.34
N GLY A 228 9.67 -0.10 2.58
CA GLY A 228 10.20 0.11 3.93
C GLY A 228 9.97 -1.11 4.82
N VAL A 229 10.39 -2.29 4.39
CA VAL A 229 10.05 -3.62 4.94
C VAL A 229 10.17 -3.70 6.47
N ASN A 230 11.02 -2.88 7.08
CA ASN A 230 11.31 -2.93 8.51
C ASN A 230 10.74 -1.74 9.31
N HIS A 231 10.00 -0.82 8.66
CA HIS A 231 9.52 0.40 9.31
C HIS A 231 8.04 0.64 9.02
N LYS A 232 7.16 -0.27 9.47
CA LYS A 232 5.75 0.06 9.56
C LYS A 232 5.54 1.04 10.69
N MET A 233 5.29 2.29 10.35
CA MET A 233 4.85 3.27 11.33
C MET A 233 3.50 2.83 11.90
N PHE A 234 3.38 2.85 13.22
CA PHE A 234 2.13 2.59 13.92
C PHE A 234 1.95 3.56 15.09
N LYS A 235 0.71 3.78 15.44
CA LYS A 235 0.32 4.54 16.62
C LYS A 235 -0.05 3.59 17.75
N ILE A 236 0.24 4.00 18.97
CA ILE A 236 -0.20 3.35 20.20
C ILE A 236 -1.15 4.28 20.96
N THR A 237 -2.03 3.70 21.74
CA THR A 237 -2.92 4.46 22.61
C THR A 237 -2.25 4.73 23.96
N PRO A 238 -2.76 5.70 24.76
CA PRO A 238 -2.26 5.92 26.12
C PRO A 238 -2.33 4.70 27.03
N MET A 239 -3.16 3.71 26.68
CA MET A 239 -3.39 2.49 27.44
C MET A 239 -2.53 1.31 27.01
N ASP A 240 -1.71 1.43 25.98
CA ASP A 240 -0.94 0.32 25.38
C ASP A 240 -0.14 -0.47 26.43
N GLU A 241 0.64 0.22 27.26
CA GLU A 241 1.46 -0.42 28.30
C GLU A 241 0.62 -1.18 29.33
N MET A 242 -0.49 -0.58 29.80
CA MET A 242 -1.35 -1.22 30.79
C MET A 242 -2.08 -2.43 30.21
N GLN A 243 -2.59 -2.32 29.00
CA GLN A 243 -3.26 -3.45 28.34
C GLN A 243 -2.29 -4.62 28.09
N ARG A 244 -1.01 -4.33 27.78
CA ARG A 244 0.02 -5.39 27.67
C ARG A 244 0.28 -6.06 29.02
N LYS A 245 0.36 -5.30 30.12
CA LYS A 245 0.49 -5.84 31.47
C LYS A 245 -0.71 -6.69 31.89
N ASP A 246 -1.90 -6.31 31.42
CA ASP A 246 -3.15 -7.06 31.64
C ASP A 246 -3.28 -8.29 30.73
N GLY A 247 -2.25 -8.65 29.95
CA GLY A 247 -2.24 -9.83 29.08
C GLY A 247 -2.85 -9.60 27.70
N GLY A 248 -3.00 -8.36 27.27
CA GLY A 248 -3.53 -8.01 25.95
C GLY A 248 -2.64 -8.51 24.81
N ILE A 249 -3.25 -9.18 23.83
CA ILE A 249 -2.62 -9.65 22.59
C ILE A 249 -2.99 -8.66 21.49
N PHE A 250 -1.98 -8.00 20.93
CA PHE A 250 -2.15 -6.85 20.05
C PHE A 250 -2.15 -7.21 18.56
N ARG A 251 -2.87 -6.42 17.80
CA ARG A 251 -2.89 -6.44 16.34
C ARG A 251 -2.89 -5.00 15.80
N ASN A 252 -2.26 -4.82 14.62
CA ASN A 252 -2.39 -3.58 13.87
C ASN A 252 -3.77 -3.53 13.19
N LEU A 253 -4.52 -2.47 13.46
CA LEU A 253 -5.77 -2.11 12.79
C LEU A 253 -5.56 -0.75 12.10
N GLY A 254 -5.27 -0.80 10.80
CA GLY A 254 -4.75 0.36 10.09
C GLY A 254 -3.42 0.80 10.69
N VAL A 255 -3.33 2.06 11.08
CA VAL A 255 -2.13 2.64 11.70
C VAL A 255 -2.06 2.44 13.22
N TRP A 256 -3.08 1.90 13.85
CA TRP A 256 -3.15 1.74 15.30
C TRP A 256 -2.85 0.32 15.74
N GLN A 257 -2.04 0.16 16.79
CA GLN A 257 -1.96 -1.09 17.56
C GLN A 257 -3.07 -1.12 18.61
N ARG A 258 -3.89 -2.17 18.59
CA ARG A 258 -4.99 -2.35 19.55
C ARG A 258 -5.01 -3.76 20.10
N ALA A 259 -5.40 -3.91 21.37
CA ALA A 259 -5.61 -5.21 21.98
C ALA A 259 -6.73 -5.96 21.25
N ARG A 260 -6.41 -7.11 20.68
CA ARG A 260 -7.35 -7.98 19.98
C ARG A 260 -8.09 -8.89 20.95
N TYR A 261 -7.34 -9.51 21.87
CA TYR A 261 -7.81 -10.43 22.90
C TYR A 261 -7.13 -10.14 24.22
N PHE A 262 -7.78 -10.57 25.33
CA PHE A 262 -7.21 -10.67 26.68
C PHE A 262 -7.18 -12.11 27.20
N SER A 263 -7.36 -13.11 26.33
CA SER A 263 -7.27 -14.52 26.68
C SER A 263 -6.14 -15.21 25.92
N SER A 264 -5.44 -16.11 26.59
CA SER A 264 -4.28 -16.83 26.05
C SER A 264 -4.65 -17.86 24.97
N ASP A 265 -5.90 -18.30 24.93
CA ASP A 265 -6.43 -19.22 23.91
C ASP A 265 -6.85 -18.52 22.62
N LEU A 266 -6.60 -17.22 22.52
CA LEU A 266 -7.01 -16.37 21.39
C LEU A 266 -8.52 -16.39 21.11
N SER A 267 -9.32 -16.70 22.14
CA SER A 267 -10.78 -16.71 22.09
C SER A 267 -11.32 -15.46 22.77
N CYS A 268 -12.35 -14.86 22.19
CA CYS A 268 -13.07 -13.74 22.81
C CYS A 268 -14.35 -14.17 23.57
N LYS A 269 -14.62 -15.48 23.70
CA LYS A 269 -15.85 -16.00 24.31
C LYS A 269 -16.09 -15.47 25.72
N LYS A 270 -15.10 -15.60 26.61
CA LYS A 270 -15.20 -15.13 28.00
C LYS A 270 -15.38 -13.62 28.10
N GLU A 271 -14.71 -12.87 27.21
CA GLU A 271 -14.86 -11.43 27.12
C GLU A 271 -16.29 -11.04 26.75
N ILE A 272 -16.88 -11.71 25.74
CA ILE A 272 -18.27 -11.52 25.30
C ILE A 272 -19.25 -11.86 26.43
N GLU A 273 -19.10 -13.02 27.04
CA GLU A 273 -19.93 -13.45 28.18
C GLU A 273 -19.86 -12.46 29.34
N ASN A 274 -18.67 -11.91 29.61
CA ASN A 274 -18.51 -10.90 30.65
C ASN A 274 -19.20 -9.57 30.32
N VAL A 275 -19.09 -9.10 29.10
CA VAL A 275 -19.78 -7.87 28.64
C VAL A 275 -21.30 -8.05 28.72
N ARG A 276 -21.84 -9.23 28.35
CA ARG A 276 -23.27 -9.51 28.39
C ARG A 276 -23.83 -9.63 29.82
N ASN A 277 -23.06 -10.23 30.73
CA ASN A 277 -23.57 -10.56 32.06
C ASN A 277 -23.11 -9.61 33.18
N ASN A 278 -22.01 -8.89 32.98
CA ASN A 278 -21.35 -8.08 33.99
C ASN A 278 -21.01 -6.66 33.46
N VAL A 279 -19.74 -6.38 33.30
CA VAL A 279 -19.22 -5.13 32.74
C VAL A 279 -17.87 -5.34 32.10
N GLY A 280 -17.71 -4.83 30.89
CA GLY A 280 -16.46 -4.80 30.17
C GLY A 280 -15.92 -3.38 29.97
N VAL A 281 -14.60 -3.25 29.91
CA VAL A 281 -13.92 -1.99 29.59
C VAL A 281 -13.02 -2.17 28.37
N LEU A 282 -13.15 -1.24 27.40
CA LEU A 282 -12.38 -1.23 26.14
C LEU A 282 -11.74 0.14 25.93
N ASP A 283 -10.52 0.13 25.45
CA ASP A 283 -9.83 1.33 24.99
C ASP A 283 -10.28 1.71 23.57
N GLY A 284 -11.06 2.78 23.49
CA GLY A 284 -11.54 3.39 22.24
C GLY A 284 -10.70 4.58 21.76
N SER A 285 -9.53 4.82 22.34
CA SER A 285 -8.73 6.05 22.12
C SER A 285 -8.26 6.25 20.68
N SER A 286 -8.31 5.21 19.85
CA SER A 286 -7.96 5.31 18.42
C SER A 286 -9.00 6.04 17.57
N LEU A 287 -10.23 6.24 18.05
CA LEU A 287 -11.26 7.03 17.35
C LEU A 287 -10.74 8.43 17.03
N GLY A 288 -11.07 8.95 15.85
CA GLY A 288 -10.83 10.36 15.54
C GLY A 288 -11.70 11.26 16.42
N LYS A 289 -11.15 12.34 16.94
CA LYS A 289 -11.85 13.29 17.79
C LYS A 289 -11.51 14.71 17.35
N PHE A 290 -12.54 15.51 17.13
CA PHE A 290 -12.40 16.86 16.61
C PHE A 290 -13.26 17.84 17.38
N ARG A 291 -12.75 19.07 17.55
CA ARG A 291 -13.55 20.24 17.91
C ARG A 291 -13.63 21.14 16.69
N LEU A 292 -14.82 21.56 16.37
CA LEU A 292 -15.13 22.53 15.33
C LEU A 292 -15.84 23.71 15.96
N HIS A 293 -15.26 24.87 15.84
CA HIS A 293 -15.85 26.07 16.44
C HIS A 293 -15.69 27.30 15.52
N GLY A 294 -16.54 28.28 15.72
CA GLY A 294 -16.58 29.53 14.97
C GLY A 294 -17.98 29.83 14.42
N PRO A 295 -18.22 31.06 13.99
CA PRO A 295 -19.55 31.52 13.52
C PRO A 295 -20.14 30.66 12.42
N ASP A 296 -19.30 30.08 11.56
CA ASP A 296 -19.72 29.25 10.43
C ASP A 296 -19.57 27.74 10.66
N ALA A 297 -19.29 27.29 11.90
CA ALA A 297 -19.10 25.87 12.22
C ALA A 297 -20.32 25.02 11.83
N LEU A 298 -21.54 25.50 12.03
CA LEU A 298 -22.75 24.81 11.61
C LEU A 298 -22.82 24.65 10.09
N LYS A 299 -22.39 25.65 9.31
CA LYS A 299 -22.40 25.56 7.84
C LYS A 299 -21.45 24.46 7.36
N VAL A 300 -20.28 24.30 8.01
CA VAL A 300 -19.32 23.23 7.73
C VAL A 300 -19.96 21.86 7.95
N LEU A 301 -20.59 21.64 9.13
CA LEU A 301 -21.26 20.39 9.43
C LEU A 301 -22.41 20.10 8.45
N GLN A 302 -23.18 21.13 8.09
CA GLN A 302 -24.27 21.01 7.12
C GLN A 302 -23.75 20.64 5.71
N ARG A 303 -22.57 21.07 5.34
CA ARG A 303 -21.92 20.74 4.05
C ARG A 303 -21.52 19.27 3.98
N VAL A 304 -20.97 18.71 5.05
CA VAL A 304 -20.28 17.41 4.98
C VAL A 304 -21.09 16.24 5.57
N PHE A 305 -21.96 16.49 6.56
CA PHE A 305 -22.80 15.44 7.14
C PHE A 305 -24.16 15.35 6.45
N VAL A 306 -24.64 14.14 6.25
CA VAL A 306 -25.93 13.90 5.56
C VAL A 306 -27.16 14.30 6.40
N SER A 307 -27.05 14.27 7.72
CA SER A 307 -28.11 14.70 8.62
C SER A 307 -28.20 16.21 8.73
N ASP A 308 -29.36 16.73 9.11
CA ASP A 308 -29.53 18.15 9.46
C ASP A 308 -28.94 18.43 10.84
N MET A 309 -27.77 19.07 10.86
CA MET A 309 -27.05 19.39 12.08
C MET A 309 -27.62 20.59 12.84
N SER A 310 -28.52 21.38 12.22
CA SER A 310 -29.21 22.48 12.91
C SER A 310 -30.21 21.96 13.97
N LYS A 311 -30.65 20.71 13.82
CA LYS A 311 -31.55 20.03 14.77
C LYS A 311 -30.84 19.43 15.99
N VAL A 312 -29.51 19.49 16.05
CA VAL A 312 -28.74 18.97 17.18
C VAL A 312 -28.85 19.94 18.35
N LYS A 313 -29.46 19.48 19.43
CA LYS A 313 -29.60 20.25 20.68
C LYS A 313 -28.35 20.09 21.55
N GLU A 314 -28.06 21.09 22.38
CA GLU A 314 -27.02 21.00 23.39
C GLU A 314 -27.25 19.82 24.32
N GLY A 315 -26.17 19.14 24.73
CA GLY A 315 -26.24 17.94 25.57
C GLY A 315 -26.77 16.67 24.86
N ARG A 316 -27.02 16.74 23.54
CA ARG A 316 -27.47 15.57 22.75
C ARG A 316 -26.43 15.12 21.76
N VAL A 317 -26.38 13.82 21.52
CA VAL A 317 -25.51 13.17 20.55
C VAL A 317 -26.30 12.85 19.29
N LYS A 318 -25.78 13.22 18.14
CA LYS A 318 -26.34 12.87 16.83
C LYS A 318 -25.37 11.98 16.07
N TYR A 319 -25.76 10.74 15.82
CA TYR A 319 -25.04 9.86 14.88
C TYR A 319 -25.35 10.30 13.43
N SER A 320 -24.31 10.37 12.60
CA SER A 320 -24.45 10.74 11.19
C SER A 320 -23.28 10.20 10.36
N ALA A 321 -23.42 10.26 9.05
CA ALA A 321 -22.40 9.85 8.10
C ALA A 321 -22.01 10.99 7.16
N MET A 322 -20.83 10.87 6.56
CA MET A 322 -20.31 11.72 5.49
C MET A 322 -20.21 10.89 4.21
N CYS A 323 -20.61 11.48 3.08
CA CYS A 323 -20.50 10.88 1.77
C CYS A 323 -19.56 11.68 0.87
N ASN A 324 -19.01 11.02 -0.14
CA ASN A 324 -18.39 11.70 -1.27
C ASN A 324 -19.45 12.22 -2.24
N GLU A 325 -19.02 12.85 -3.32
CA GLU A 325 -19.88 13.43 -4.35
C GLU A 325 -20.76 12.38 -5.04
N ASP A 326 -20.33 11.11 -5.08
CA ASP A 326 -21.08 9.97 -5.64
C ASP A 326 -22.07 9.34 -4.65
N GLY A 327 -22.24 9.92 -3.46
CA GLY A 327 -23.11 9.39 -2.40
C GLY A 327 -22.54 8.18 -1.65
N CYS A 328 -21.29 7.79 -1.95
CA CYS A 328 -20.63 6.69 -1.24
C CYS A 328 -20.13 7.14 0.13
N VAL A 329 -20.33 6.27 1.14
CA VAL A 329 -19.97 6.61 2.52
C VAL A 329 -18.44 6.63 2.69
N ILE A 330 -17.93 7.75 3.16
CA ILE A 330 -16.50 7.93 3.43
C ILE A 330 -16.14 7.79 4.90
N ASP A 331 -17.02 8.25 5.80
CA ASP A 331 -16.84 8.09 7.25
C ASP A 331 -18.17 8.28 7.97
N ASP A 332 -18.21 7.86 9.23
CA ASP A 332 -19.33 8.08 10.14
C ASP A 332 -18.82 8.52 11.52
N GLY A 333 -19.74 8.96 12.33
CA GLY A 333 -19.41 9.33 13.71
C GLY A 333 -20.56 10.01 14.42
N VAL A 334 -20.26 10.50 15.60
CA VAL A 334 -21.23 11.22 16.42
C VAL A 334 -20.85 12.68 16.52
N VAL A 335 -21.85 13.55 16.46
CA VAL A 335 -21.72 14.99 16.59
C VAL A 335 -22.46 15.43 17.85
N VAL A 336 -21.79 16.25 18.67
CA VAL A 336 -22.32 16.88 19.88
C VAL A 336 -22.24 18.39 19.73
N LYS A 337 -23.30 19.08 20.06
CA LYS A 337 -23.28 20.55 20.21
C LYS A 337 -22.90 20.88 21.65
N GLN A 338 -21.75 21.54 21.84
CA GLN A 338 -21.23 21.94 23.15
C GLN A 338 -21.64 23.36 23.53
N GLY A 339 -21.97 24.20 22.54
CA GLY A 339 -22.42 25.58 22.69
C GLY A 339 -22.92 26.12 21.36
N GLU A 340 -23.21 27.42 21.30
CA GLU A 340 -23.86 28.05 20.14
C GLU A 340 -23.11 27.78 18.82
N ASN A 341 -21.79 27.93 18.81
CA ASN A 341 -20.93 27.78 17.65
C ASN A 341 -19.77 26.79 17.92
N ASP A 342 -20.01 25.82 18.79
CA ASP A 342 -18.98 24.89 19.26
C ASP A 342 -19.52 23.46 19.22
N TYR A 343 -18.82 22.61 18.46
CA TYR A 343 -19.17 21.23 18.22
C TYR A 343 -17.99 20.29 18.48
N TYR A 344 -18.31 19.16 19.09
CA TYR A 344 -17.38 18.05 19.23
C TYR A 344 -17.89 16.89 18.42
N PHE A 345 -17.02 16.25 17.64
CA PHE A 345 -17.43 15.06 16.88
C PHE A 345 -16.33 14.02 16.84
N THR A 346 -16.77 12.76 16.64
CA THR A 346 -15.87 11.62 16.48
C THR A 346 -15.95 11.08 15.06
N THR A 347 -14.93 10.31 14.68
CA THR A 347 -14.81 9.62 13.39
C THR A 347 -14.22 8.23 13.60
N SER A 348 -14.26 7.39 12.58
CA SER A 348 -13.62 6.08 12.65
C SER A 348 -12.11 6.19 12.83
N SER A 349 -11.52 5.21 13.51
CA SER A 349 -10.08 5.19 13.90
C SER A 349 -9.12 5.34 12.71
N GLY A 350 -9.47 4.77 11.57
CA GLY A 350 -8.62 4.78 10.38
C GLY A 350 -8.73 6.03 9.51
N ARG A 351 -9.71 6.90 9.79
CA ARG A 351 -10.08 7.98 8.87
C ARG A 351 -9.88 9.41 9.41
N ALA A 352 -9.44 9.57 10.65
CA ALA A 352 -9.33 10.87 11.30
C ALA A 352 -8.58 11.93 10.44
N GLY A 353 -7.44 11.58 9.85
CA GLY A 353 -6.70 12.48 8.96
C GLY A 353 -7.47 12.83 7.69
N GLN A 354 -8.06 11.83 7.05
CA GLN A 354 -8.85 12.00 5.83
C GLN A 354 -10.09 12.86 6.06
N THR A 355 -10.77 12.69 7.20
CA THR A 355 -11.94 13.50 7.56
C THR A 355 -11.56 14.97 7.72
N ALA A 356 -10.45 15.27 8.39
CA ALA A 356 -9.98 16.65 8.53
C ALA A 356 -9.69 17.29 7.15
N GLU A 357 -9.04 16.56 6.26
CA GLU A 357 -8.78 17.02 4.89
C GLU A 357 -10.08 17.17 4.08
N TRP A 358 -11.03 16.27 4.26
CA TRP A 358 -12.34 16.31 3.61
C TRP A 358 -13.11 17.58 3.97
N LEU A 359 -13.16 17.92 5.26
CA LEU A 359 -13.80 19.15 5.70
C LEU A 359 -13.13 20.39 5.09
N ARG A 360 -11.80 20.47 5.13
CA ARG A 360 -11.05 21.58 4.52
C ARG A 360 -11.26 21.65 3.01
N TYR A 361 -11.27 20.51 2.32
CA TYR A 361 -11.45 20.46 0.89
C TYR A 361 -12.79 21.07 0.45
N HIS A 362 -13.88 20.73 1.14
CA HIS A 362 -15.23 21.17 0.79
C HIS A 362 -15.59 22.56 1.29
N THR A 363 -14.70 23.23 2.04
CA THR A 363 -14.97 24.55 2.62
C THR A 363 -13.92 25.61 2.26
N ARG A 364 -12.89 25.21 1.50
CA ARG A 364 -11.70 26.06 1.25
C ARG A 364 -11.95 27.36 0.48
N TYR A 365 -13.03 27.46 -0.26
CA TYR A 365 -13.35 28.63 -1.09
C TYR A 365 -14.56 29.42 -0.60
N ASP A 366 -15.18 29.01 0.49
CA ASP A 366 -16.42 29.62 0.98
C ASP A 366 -16.19 30.92 1.79
N GLY A 367 -14.95 31.20 2.20
CA GLY A 367 -14.64 32.35 3.05
C GLY A 367 -15.25 32.26 4.45
N TRP A 368 -15.60 31.08 4.92
CA TRP A 368 -16.22 30.86 6.23
C TRP A 368 -15.22 31.00 7.38
N ASP A 369 -15.69 31.57 8.49
CA ASP A 369 -14.92 31.75 9.72
C ASP A 369 -15.17 30.57 10.68
N PHE A 370 -14.23 29.65 10.73
CA PHE A 370 -14.24 28.49 11.63
C PHE A 370 -12.83 27.93 11.85
N ALA A 371 -12.68 27.15 12.92
CA ALA A 371 -11.46 26.38 13.18
C ALA A 371 -11.78 24.91 13.47
N ILE A 372 -10.95 24.02 12.92
CA ILE A 372 -10.98 22.57 13.17
C ILE A 372 -9.75 22.20 13.98
N ILE A 373 -9.96 21.65 15.16
CA ILE A 373 -8.90 21.18 16.05
C ILE A 373 -8.97 19.65 16.13
N ASN A 374 -7.91 18.98 15.72
CA ASN A 374 -7.78 17.53 15.86
C ASN A 374 -7.32 17.20 17.29
N LEU A 375 -8.19 16.57 18.04
CA LEU A 375 -7.97 16.15 19.43
C LEU A 375 -7.65 14.66 19.56
N THR A 376 -7.42 13.95 18.45
CA THR A 376 -7.28 12.49 18.44
C THR A 376 -6.22 11.98 19.41
N ASP A 377 -5.06 12.61 19.42
CA ASP A 377 -3.93 12.17 20.26
C ASP A 377 -3.99 12.78 21.69
N SER A 378 -4.70 13.90 21.88
CA SER A 378 -4.82 14.58 23.17
C SER A 378 -5.98 14.11 24.05
N MET A 379 -6.96 13.40 23.46
CA MET A 379 -8.13 12.86 24.15
C MET A 379 -8.16 11.35 24.01
N GLY A 380 -8.17 10.64 25.13
CA GLY A 380 -8.45 9.21 25.18
C GLY A 380 -9.94 8.92 25.30
N VAL A 381 -10.33 7.70 24.95
CA VAL A 381 -11.71 7.21 25.04
C VAL A 381 -11.72 5.88 25.77
N ILE A 382 -12.52 5.77 26.81
CA ILE A 382 -12.81 4.53 27.52
C ILE A 382 -14.28 4.15 27.25
N ASN A 383 -14.48 3.00 26.63
CA ASN A 383 -15.83 2.43 26.49
C ASN A 383 -16.10 1.48 27.65
N LEU A 384 -17.13 1.77 28.42
CA LEU A 384 -17.60 0.95 29.54
C LEU A 384 -18.95 0.36 29.18
N SER A 385 -19.06 -0.95 29.05
CA SER A 385 -20.22 -1.64 28.50
C SER A 385 -20.66 -2.84 29.33
N GLY A 386 -21.96 -3.01 29.49
CA GLY A 386 -22.58 -4.13 30.19
C GLY A 386 -23.66 -3.70 31.15
N PRO A 387 -24.48 -4.62 31.68
CA PRO A 387 -25.61 -4.31 32.55
C PRO A 387 -25.20 -3.57 33.84
N ASN A 388 -23.96 -3.78 34.32
CA ASN A 388 -23.45 -3.12 35.53
C ASN A 388 -22.63 -1.84 35.23
N ALA A 389 -22.54 -1.38 33.97
CA ALA A 389 -21.73 -0.20 33.59
C ALA A 389 -22.11 1.05 34.38
N ARG A 390 -23.40 1.30 34.59
CA ARG A 390 -23.89 2.44 35.40
C ARG A 390 -23.43 2.36 36.85
N LYS A 391 -23.53 1.21 37.49
CA LYS A 391 -23.13 1.02 38.88
C LYS A 391 -21.64 1.29 39.12
N VAL A 392 -20.81 1.01 38.09
CA VAL A 392 -19.39 1.37 38.15
C VAL A 392 -19.20 2.87 38.07
N LEU A 393 -19.95 3.56 37.18
CA LEU A 393 -19.85 5.02 37.05
C LEU A 393 -20.33 5.75 38.29
N GLU A 394 -21.39 5.32 38.94
CA GLU A 394 -21.94 5.90 40.17
C GLU A 394 -20.89 5.97 41.29
N LYS A 395 -19.89 5.08 41.27
CA LYS A 395 -18.81 5.09 42.29
C LYS A 395 -17.68 6.09 42.03
N ILE A 396 -17.52 6.53 40.78
CA ILE A 396 -16.43 7.43 40.41
C ILE A 396 -16.89 8.83 40.00
N LEU A 397 -18.18 8.99 39.74
CA LEU A 397 -18.78 10.25 39.31
C LEU A 397 -19.66 10.82 40.42
N ASP A 398 -19.53 12.13 40.62
CA ASP A 398 -20.35 12.87 41.58
C ASP A 398 -21.59 13.52 40.92
N ILE A 399 -22.06 12.93 39.81
CA ILE A 399 -23.27 13.33 39.07
C ILE A 399 -24.28 12.19 39.01
N ASP A 400 -25.55 12.52 38.92
CA ASP A 400 -26.61 11.54 38.68
C ASP A 400 -26.48 10.95 37.27
N VAL A 401 -26.32 9.62 37.19
CA VAL A 401 -26.23 8.84 35.97
C VAL A 401 -27.43 7.90 35.78
N SER A 402 -28.54 8.16 36.49
CA SER A 402 -29.83 7.47 36.29
C SER A 402 -30.33 7.60 34.84
N ASN A 403 -31.36 6.84 34.48
CA ASN A 403 -31.96 6.97 33.14
C ASN A 403 -32.58 8.33 32.91
N GLU A 404 -33.13 8.93 33.95
CA GLU A 404 -33.80 10.21 33.97
C GLU A 404 -32.80 11.36 33.80
N ALA A 405 -31.66 11.26 34.50
CA ALA A 405 -30.65 12.28 34.48
C ALA A 405 -29.65 12.16 33.33
N PHE A 406 -29.39 10.92 32.86
CA PHE A 406 -28.45 10.67 31.77
C PHE A 406 -29.05 9.65 30.81
N GLY A 407 -29.93 10.13 29.95
CA GLY A 407 -30.68 9.34 28.97
C GLY A 407 -29.85 8.83 27.79
N TYR A 408 -30.41 7.90 27.01
CA TYR A 408 -29.77 7.43 25.79
C TYR A 408 -29.54 8.57 24.79
N SER A 409 -28.38 8.56 24.12
CA SER A 409 -27.96 9.62 23.18
C SER A 409 -27.80 11.01 23.85
N GLU A 410 -27.43 11.02 25.12
CA GLU A 410 -27.06 12.23 25.83
C GLU A 410 -25.54 12.35 26.00
N TYR A 411 -25.12 13.60 26.14
CA TYR A 411 -23.75 14.03 26.38
C TYR A 411 -23.70 14.89 27.63
N LYS A 412 -22.70 14.64 28.47
CA LYS A 412 -22.46 15.45 29.68
C LYS A 412 -20.97 15.75 29.83
N GLU A 413 -20.66 16.95 30.30
CA GLU A 413 -19.33 17.34 30.78
C GLU A 413 -19.35 17.41 32.31
N PHE A 414 -18.27 16.93 32.92
CA PHE A 414 -18.10 16.90 34.36
C PHE A 414 -16.63 16.77 34.74
N LYS A 415 -16.33 16.77 36.04
CA LYS A 415 -15.03 16.41 36.57
C LYS A 415 -15.12 15.13 37.36
N ILE A 416 -14.21 14.18 37.11
CA ILE A 416 -14.05 12.99 37.92
C ILE A 416 -13.27 13.36 39.17
N LYS A 417 -13.84 13.10 40.35
CA LYS A 417 -13.25 13.49 41.68
C LYS A 417 -12.85 14.96 41.71
N ASP A 418 -13.71 15.85 41.22
CA ASP A 418 -13.55 17.30 41.15
C ASP A 418 -12.27 17.81 40.47
N THR A 419 -11.47 16.93 39.92
CA THR A 419 -10.13 17.25 39.42
C THR A 419 -9.98 16.97 37.91
N ILE A 420 -10.36 15.78 37.44
CA ILE A 420 -10.08 15.34 36.07
C ILE A 420 -11.23 15.77 35.17
N PRO A 421 -10.99 16.68 34.19
CA PRO A 421 -12.02 17.05 33.24
C PRO A 421 -12.38 15.84 32.36
N ALA A 422 -13.65 15.56 32.24
CA ALA A 422 -14.16 14.45 31.47
C ALA A 422 -15.48 14.82 30.80
N ARG A 423 -15.79 14.08 29.77
CA ARG A 423 -17.09 14.09 29.10
C ARG A 423 -17.55 12.66 28.87
N ALA A 424 -18.84 12.43 28.90
CA ALA A 424 -19.41 11.13 28.60
C ALA A 424 -20.52 11.24 27.57
N MET A 425 -20.60 10.22 26.74
CA MET A 425 -21.72 9.96 25.85
C MET A 425 -22.38 8.65 26.23
N ARG A 426 -23.68 8.64 26.43
CA ARG A 426 -24.41 7.39 26.62
C ARG A 426 -24.81 6.81 25.27
N LEU A 427 -23.91 6.02 24.73
CA LEU A 427 -24.03 5.34 23.44
C LEU A 427 -23.65 3.89 23.58
N GLY A 428 -24.27 3.00 22.80
CA GLY A 428 -23.93 1.58 22.77
C GLY A 428 -23.58 1.11 21.36
N PHE A 429 -22.41 0.51 21.22
CA PHE A 429 -21.98 -0.14 19.99
C PHE A 429 -22.08 -1.67 20.07
N VAL A 430 -21.91 -2.21 21.27
CA VAL A 430 -21.89 -3.67 21.55
C VAL A 430 -23.26 -4.26 21.92
N GLY A 431 -24.30 -3.45 21.92
CA GLY A 431 -25.68 -3.90 22.23
C GLY A 431 -26.01 -4.02 23.69
N GLU A 432 -25.18 -3.46 24.58
CA GLU A 432 -25.40 -3.35 26.02
C GLU A 432 -25.47 -1.88 26.45
N LEU A 433 -25.88 -1.65 27.70
CA LEU A 433 -25.74 -0.33 28.32
C LEU A 433 -24.27 0.09 28.27
N SER A 434 -24.01 1.19 27.61
CA SER A 434 -22.63 1.64 27.37
C SER A 434 -22.48 3.13 27.56
N TYR A 435 -21.28 3.50 27.99
CA TYR A 435 -20.84 4.88 28.13
C TYR A 435 -19.45 5.03 27.51
N GLU A 436 -19.28 6.05 26.68
CA GLU A 436 -17.97 6.48 26.19
C GLU A 436 -17.47 7.64 27.04
N LEU A 437 -16.43 7.40 27.83
CA LEU A 437 -15.76 8.41 28.63
C LEU A 437 -14.58 8.99 27.84
N HIS A 438 -14.64 10.27 27.53
CA HIS A 438 -13.57 10.99 26.86
C HIS A 438 -12.81 11.82 27.92
N VAL A 439 -11.54 11.53 28.09
CA VAL A 439 -10.67 12.22 29.04
C VAL A 439 -9.35 12.62 28.38
N PRO A 440 -8.66 13.68 28.85
CA PRO A 440 -7.34 13.99 28.33
C PRO A 440 -6.41 12.79 28.45
N SER A 441 -5.62 12.53 27.41
CA SER A 441 -4.76 11.34 27.30
C SER A 441 -3.83 11.14 28.50
N SER A 442 -3.39 12.24 29.13
CA SER A 442 -2.55 12.21 30.34
C SER A 442 -3.25 11.60 31.57
N TYR A 443 -4.58 11.61 31.64
CA TYR A 443 -5.36 11.07 32.75
C TYR A 443 -5.92 9.67 32.48
N MET A 444 -5.75 9.14 31.29
CA MET A 444 -6.33 7.85 30.88
C MET A 444 -5.98 6.71 31.85
N LYS A 445 -4.70 6.59 32.24
CA LYS A 445 -4.26 5.54 33.17
C LYS A 445 -4.95 5.67 34.54
N ALA A 446 -5.06 6.89 35.06
CA ALA A 446 -5.68 7.14 36.36
C ALA A 446 -7.18 6.76 36.33
N VAL A 447 -7.90 7.22 35.31
CA VAL A 447 -9.35 6.92 35.18
C VAL A 447 -9.58 5.42 34.95
N TRP A 448 -8.73 4.77 34.16
CA TRP A 448 -8.80 3.33 33.95
C TRP A 448 -8.64 2.54 35.26
N ILE A 449 -7.66 2.90 36.09
CA ILE A 449 -7.45 2.29 37.40
C ILE A 449 -8.66 2.50 38.30
N MET A 450 -9.21 3.73 38.34
CA MET A 450 -10.40 4.05 39.12
C MET A 450 -11.60 3.18 38.69
N LEU A 451 -11.83 3.03 37.38
CA LEU A 451 -12.90 2.18 36.85
C LEU A 451 -12.70 0.72 37.22
N LYS A 452 -11.47 0.20 37.06
CA LYS A 452 -11.15 -1.20 37.40
C LYS A 452 -11.36 -1.45 38.89
N GLU A 453 -10.97 -0.53 39.77
CA GLU A 453 -11.19 -0.64 41.21
C GLU A 453 -12.67 -0.58 41.56
N ALA A 454 -13.41 0.42 41.05
CA ALA A 454 -14.84 0.57 41.28
C ALA A 454 -15.68 -0.60 40.74
N GLY A 455 -15.19 -1.24 39.68
CA GLY A 455 -15.88 -2.36 39.04
C GLY A 455 -15.53 -3.74 39.54
N LYS A 456 -14.62 -3.90 40.52
CA LYS A 456 -14.20 -5.23 41.02
C LYS A 456 -15.37 -6.09 41.49
N GLU A 457 -16.27 -5.55 42.29
CA GLU A 457 -17.46 -6.25 42.75
C GLU A 457 -18.45 -6.61 41.65
N PHE A 458 -18.37 -5.95 40.48
CA PHE A 458 -19.19 -6.20 39.31
C PHE A 458 -18.44 -7.02 38.26
N ASN A 459 -17.33 -7.65 38.61
CA ASN A 459 -16.50 -8.48 37.75
C ASN A 459 -16.07 -7.73 36.46
N ILE A 460 -15.57 -6.49 36.61
CA ILE A 460 -15.08 -5.70 35.47
C ILE A 460 -13.86 -6.35 34.81
N GLN A 461 -13.92 -6.62 33.51
CA GLN A 461 -12.82 -7.19 32.74
C GLN A 461 -12.55 -6.37 31.49
N ASN A 462 -11.30 -6.45 31.03
CA ASN A 462 -10.96 -5.90 29.72
C ASN A 462 -11.59 -6.75 28.63
N PHE A 463 -11.98 -6.13 27.52
CA PHE A 463 -12.33 -6.86 26.32
C PHE A 463 -11.64 -6.23 25.08
N GLY A 464 -11.27 -7.07 24.14
CA GLY A 464 -10.55 -6.67 22.94
C GLY A 464 -11.47 -6.34 21.76
N VAL A 465 -10.83 -5.86 20.68
CA VAL A 465 -11.57 -5.48 19.45
C VAL A 465 -12.24 -6.66 18.76
N GLU A 466 -11.78 -7.89 19.01
CA GLU A 466 -12.46 -9.07 18.45
C GLU A 466 -13.79 -9.34 19.17
N ALA A 467 -13.82 -9.25 20.51
CA ALA A 467 -15.06 -9.33 21.26
C ALA A 467 -16.02 -8.19 20.87
N GLN A 468 -15.52 -6.96 20.72
CA GLN A 468 -16.30 -5.83 20.20
C GLN A 468 -16.90 -6.16 18.83
N ASN A 469 -16.13 -6.80 17.95
CA ASN A 469 -16.58 -7.13 16.59
C ASN A 469 -17.69 -8.18 16.56
N VAL A 470 -17.63 -9.20 17.42
CA VAL A 470 -18.74 -10.17 17.55
C VAL A 470 -19.97 -9.51 18.17
N LEU A 471 -19.81 -8.79 19.27
CA LEU A 471 -20.90 -8.13 19.98
C LEU A 471 -21.67 -7.13 19.10
N ARG A 472 -20.96 -6.31 18.31
CA ARG A 472 -21.59 -5.33 17.40
C ARG A 472 -22.31 -6.06 16.25
N MET A 473 -21.79 -7.22 15.80
CA MET A 473 -22.40 -8.03 14.75
C MET A 473 -23.78 -8.54 15.18
N GLU A 474 -23.91 -8.99 16.41
CA GLU A 474 -25.18 -9.42 17.00
C GLU A 474 -26.25 -8.30 17.00
N LYS A 475 -25.84 -7.04 16.89
CA LYS A 475 -26.71 -5.84 16.76
C LYS A 475 -26.77 -5.28 15.36
N CYS A 476 -26.08 -5.89 14.40
CA CYS A 476 -25.94 -5.40 13.02
C CYS A 476 -25.41 -3.94 12.93
N HIS A 477 -24.57 -3.51 13.89
CA HIS A 477 -23.87 -2.25 13.76
C HIS A 477 -22.73 -2.40 12.74
N ILE A 478 -22.68 -1.50 11.77
CA ILE A 478 -21.66 -1.52 10.73
C ILE A 478 -20.32 -0.94 11.23
N ILE A 479 -19.23 -1.40 10.62
CA ILE A 479 -17.92 -0.76 10.69
C ILE A 479 -17.54 -0.36 9.27
N LEU A 480 -17.31 0.92 9.04
CA LEU A 480 -16.87 1.39 7.73
C LEU A 480 -15.52 0.80 7.36
N GLY A 481 -15.44 0.26 6.15
CA GLY A 481 -14.30 -0.50 5.65
C GLY A 481 -14.38 -2.01 5.89
N GLN A 482 -15.41 -2.50 6.62
CA GLN A 482 -15.79 -3.91 6.68
C GLN A 482 -17.07 -4.18 5.88
N GLU A 483 -18.16 -3.49 6.21
CA GLU A 483 -19.44 -3.61 5.49
C GLU A 483 -19.57 -2.60 4.34
N SER A 484 -18.62 -1.68 4.18
CA SER A 484 -18.61 -0.72 3.09
C SER A 484 -17.31 -0.77 2.30
N GLU A 485 -17.42 -0.63 1.00
CA GLU A 485 -16.33 -0.39 0.07
C GLU A 485 -16.38 1.06 -0.44
N GLN A 486 -15.40 1.47 -1.22
CA GLN A 486 -15.35 2.84 -1.78
C GLN A 486 -16.55 3.19 -2.68
N ARG A 487 -17.29 2.17 -3.16
CA ARG A 487 -18.47 2.33 -4.02
C ARG A 487 -19.79 2.09 -3.29
N THR A 488 -19.75 1.81 -1.99
CA THR A 488 -20.97 1.51 -1.22
C THR A 488 -21.66 2.81 -0.85
N ASN A 489 -22.88 2.94 -1.32
CA ASN A 489 -23.72 4.10 -1.08
C ASN A 489 -24.35 4.04 0.33
N LEU A 490 -24.72 5.18 0.88
CA LEU A 490 -25.42 5.27 2.17
C LEU A 490 -26.70 4.42 2.21
N LEU A 491 -27.44 4.38 1.09
CA LEU A 491 -28.70 3.63 0.98
C LEU A 491 -28.47 2.12 0.89
N ASP A 492 -27.34 1.68 0.32
CA ASP A 492 -26.96 0.26 0.25
C ASP A 492 -26.75 -0.33 1.66
N LEU A 493 -26.24 0.49 2.58
CA LEU A 493 -25.96 0.12 3.97
C LEU A 493 -27.21 0.15 4.89
N GLY A 494 -28.38 0.50 4.35
CA GLY A 494 -29.55 0.70 5.18
C GLY A 494 -29.52 1.96 6.05
N LEU A 495 -28.55 2.85 5.82
CA LEU A 495 -28.35 4.09 6.59
C LEU A 495 -29.13 5.29 6.01
N GLY A 496 -30.05 5.08 5.10
CA GLY A 496 -30.86 6.12 4.47
C GLY A 496 -31.66 6.98 5.45
N PHE A 497 -31.96 6.46 6.66
CA PHE A 497 -32.60 7.20 7.74
C PHE A 497 -31.74 8.34 8.33
N LEU A 498 -30.43 8.32 8.11
CA LEU A 498 -29.53 9.40 8.53
C LEU A 498 -29.62 10.62 7.61
N TRP A 499 -30.01 10.40 6.35
CA TRP A 499 -30.06 11.46 5.35
C TRP A 499 -31.34 12.30 5.50
N ASP A 500 -31.16 13.57 5.80
CA ASP A 500 -32.27 14.54 5.82
C ASP A 500 -32.55 15.06 4.41
N ARG A 501 -33.58 14.51 3.79
CA ARG A 501 -34.00 14.85 2.42
C ARG A 501 -34.51 16.27 2.25
N SER A 502 -34.81 16.96 3.35
CA SER A 502 -35.22 18.37 3.32
C SER A 502 -34.07 19.35 3.17
N LYS A 503 -32.82 18.89 3.37
CA LYS A 503 -31.64 19.71 3.15
C LYS A 503 -31.51 20.04 1.66
N ALA A 504 -31.19 21.31 1.38
CA ALA A 504 -30.93 21.74 0.01
C ALA A 504 -29.78 20.94 -0.62
N GLU A 505 -30.04 20.30 -1.76
CA GLU A 505 -29.09 19.42 -2.45
C GLU A 505 -27.75 20.12 -2.75
N ALA A 506 -27.79 21.38 -3.18
CA ALA A 506 -26.59 22.15 -3.48
C ALA A 506 -25.70 22.45 -2.24
N LYS A 507 -26.17 22.15 -1.03
CA LYS A 507 -25.47 22.47 0.22
C LYS A 507 -24.86 21.27 0.92
N THR A 508 -25.14 20.05 0.46
CA THR A 508 -24.66 18.81 1.11
C THR A 508 -23.93 17.95 0.10
N VAL A 509 -22.71 17.56 0.42
CA VAL A 509 -21.90 16.67 -0.43
C VAL A 509 -22.62 15.33 -0.59
N GLY A 510 -22.71 14.83 -1.82
CA GLY A 510 -23.32 13.55 -2.15
C GLY A 510 -24.86 13.54 -2.23
N ALA A 511 -25.56 14.63 -1.86
CA ALA A 511 -27.02 14.64 -1.83
C ALA A 511 -27.67 14.39 -3.20
N VAL A 512 -27.10 14.93 -4.26
CA VAL A 512 -27.59 14.71 -5.64
C VAL A 512 -27.49 13.23 -6.03
N ALA A 513 -26.32 12.61 -5.78
CA ALA A 513 -26.11 11.19 -6.07
C ALA A 513 -26.99 10.28 -5.20
N LEU A 514 -27.20 10.62 -3.93
CA LEU A 514 -28.14 9.90 -3.07
C LEU A 514 -29.56 9.94 -3.62
N ARG A 515 -30.01 11.10 -4.13
CA ARG A 515 -31.33 11.26 -4.74
C ARG A 515 -31.48 10.39 -6.00
N GLN A 516 -30.45 10.35 -6.82
CA GLN A 516 -30.43 9.48 -8.00
C GLN A 516 -30.47 8.00 -7.64
N ALA A 517 -29.75 7.61 -6.58
CA ALA A 517 -29.67 6.23 -6.11
C ALA A 517 -30.96 5.71 -5.43
N GLU A 518 -31.89 6.59 -5.00
CA GLU A 518 -33.16 6.16 -4.37
C GLU A 518 -34.00 5.24 -5.26
N ASN A 519 -33.93 5.44 -6.57
CA ASN A 519 -34.73 4.69 -7.55
C ASN A 519 -33.93 3.57 -8.24
N ASP A 520 -32.67 3.38 -7.91
CA ASP A 520 -31.81 2.37 -8.53
C ASP A 520 -31.98 1.00 -7.85
N GLN A 521 -32.76 0.14 -8.47
CA GLN A 521 -33.04 -1.22 -8.02
C GLN A 521 -31.90 -2.21 -8.33
N THR A 522 -30.87 -1.79 -9.06
CA THR A 522 -29.74 -2.67 -9.42
C THR A 522 -28.67 -2.73 -8.32
N ARG A 523 -28.77 -1.86 -7.32
CA ARG A 523 -27.80 -1.76 -6.23
C ARG A 523 -27.94 -2.90 -5.23
N LEU A 524 -26.81 -3.39 -4.74
CA LEU A 524 -26.80 -4.35 -3.63
C LEU A 524 -27.30 -3.69 -2.34
N LYS A 525 -27.93 -4.46 -1.48
CA LYS A 525 -28.42 -4.03 -0.16
C LYS A 525 -27.74 -4.84 0.93
N LEU A 526 -27.37 -4.17 2.00
CA LEU A 526 -26.84 -4.81 3.19
C LEU A 526 -27.98 -5.47 3.98
N VAL A 527 -27.85 -6.77 4.19
CA VAL A 527 -28.80 -7.56 4.98
C VAL A 527 -28.05 -8.32 6.08
N GLY A 528 -28.69 -8.47 7.24
CA GLY A 528 -28.25 -9.39 8.27
C GLY A 528 -28.69 -10.81 7.97
N PHE A 529 -27.88 -11.80 8.28
CA PHE A 529 -28.20 -13.21 8.13
C PHE A 529 -27.76 -14.03 9.33
N LYS A 530 -28.41 -15.18 9.51
CA LYS A 530 -28.01 -16.25 10.42
C LYS A 530 -27.78 -17.51 9.59
N MET A 531 -26.81 -18.32 10.01
CA MET A 531 -26.60 -19.64 9.45
C MET A 531 -27.39 -20.68 10.25
N GLU A 532 -27.86 -21.71 9.57
CA GLU A 532 -28.48 -22.85 10.24
C GLU A 532 -27.50 -23.60 11.14
N ASN A 533 -28.01 -24.32 12.14
CA ASN A 533 -27.27 -25.02 13.17
C ASN A 533 -26.07 -25.81 12.62
N ASN A 534 -24.90 -25.66 13.27
CA ASN A 534 -23.62 -26.33 13.02
C ASN A 534 -22.76 -25.79 11.86
N PHE A 535 -23.14 -24.72 11.19
CA PHE A 535 -22.26 -24.06 10.22
C PHE A 535 -21.36 -23.05 10.92
N ARG A 536 -20.07 -23.07 10.58
CA ARG A 536 -19.12 -22.01 10.95
C ARG A 536 -19.41 -20.74 10.15
N ALA A 537 -19.06 -19.60 10.72
CA ALA A 537 -19.16 -18.33 10.01
C ALA A 537 -18.39 -18.40 8.68
N PRO A 538 -19.02 -18.02 7.55
CA PRO A 538 -18.33 -17.94 6.28
C PRO A 538 -17.24 -16.86 6.33
N ARG A 539 -16.26 -16.97 5.43
CA ARG A 539 -15.20 -15.96 5.35
C ARG A 539 -15.73 -14.66 4.77
N ASP A 540 -15.19 -13.55 5.27
CA ASP A 540 -15.41 -12.23 4.68
C ASP A 540 -15.03 -12.29 3.18
N GLY A 541 -15.89 -11.77 2.29
CA GLY A 541 -15.75 -11.84 0.84
C GLY A 541 -16.26 -13.13 0.18
N ALA A 542 -16.78 -14.11 0.93
CA ALA A 542 -17.41 -15.30 0.34
C ALA A 542 -18.64 -14.90 -0.48
N LEU A 543 -18.82 -15.54 -1.64
CA LEU A 543 -19.92 -15.24 -2.54
C LEU A 543 -21.24 -15.83 -2.01
N VAL A 544 -22.32 -15.07 -2.17
CA VAL A 544 -23.70 -15.55 -2.01
C VAL A 544 -24.16 -16.03 -3.38
N VAL A 545 -24.49 -17.32 -3.49
CA VAL A 545 -24.76 -17.98 -4.77
C VAL A 545 -26.02 -18.85 -4.67
N ASP A 546 -26.90 -18.76 -5.67
CA ASP A 546 -27.94 -19.73 -5.96
C ASP A 546 -27.71 -20.32 -7.38
N ASP A 547 -28.44 -19.89 -8.39
CA ASP A 547 -28.19 -20.17 -9.80
C ASP A 547 -27.10 -19.29 -10.42
N LYS A 548 -26.83 -18.14 -9.79
CA LYS A 548 -25.79 -17.18 -10.15
C LYS A 548 -25.25 -16.49 -8.89
N VAL A 549 -24.21 -15.67 -9.05
CA VAL A 549 -23.72 -14.81 -7.96
C VAL A 549 -24.75 -13.72 -7.67
N ARG A 550 -25.26 -13.66 -6.44
CA ARG A 550 -26.25 -12.70 -5.95
C ARG A 550 -25.66 -11.60 -5.09
N GLY A 551 -24.43 -11.76 -4.63
CA GLY A 551 -23.76 -10.83 -3.74
C GLY A 551 -22.58 -11.48 -3.03
N TYR A 552 -22.21 -10.90 -1.90
CA TYR A 552 -21.08 -11.41 -1.11
C TYR A 552 -21.26 -11.11 0.38
N ILE A 553 -20.60 -11.94 1.21
CA ILE A 553 -20.54 -11.76 2.66
C ILE A 553 -19.60 -10.58 2.96
N ALA A 554 -20.14 -9.53 3.54
CA ALA A 554 -19.32 -8.40 4.00
C ALA A 554 -18.53 -8.78 5.24
N THR A 555 -19.22 -9.38 6.23
CA THR A 555 -18.58 -9.89 7.44
C THR A 555 -19.44 -10.96 8.12
N ALA A 556 -18.82 -11.96 8.73
CA ALA A 556 -19.52 -12.97 9.50
C ALA A 556 -18.68 -13.44 10.69
N ARG A 557 -19.34 -13.77 11.80
CA ARG A 557 -18.69 -14.28 13.02
C ARG A 557 -19.57 -15.33 13.69
N ASP A 558 -18.91 -16.25 14.39
CA ASP A 558 -19.60 -17.15 15.29
C ASP A 558 -20.05 -16.37 16.55
N SER A 559 -21.35 -16.28 16.76
CA SER A 559 -21.93 -15.67 17.95
C SER A 559 -21.98 -16.67 19.09
N PHE A 560 -21.30 -16.35 20.16
CA PHE A 560 -21.32 -17.18 21.38
C PHE A 560 -22.61 -16.97 22.18
N SER A 561 -23.26 -15.80 22.05
CA SER A 561 -24.52 -15.49 22.72
C SER A 561 -25.70 -16.22 22.09
N LEU A 562 -25.70 -16.37 20.76
CA LEU A 562 -26.79 -17.02 20.01
C LEU A 562 -26.49 -18.49 19.70
N ASN A 563 -25.26 -18.93 19.87
CA ASN A 563 -24.76 -20.24 19.47
C ASN A 563 -24.99 -20.55 17.98
N GLU A 564 -24.89 -19.51 17.15
CA GLU A 564 -25.10 -19.54 15.71
C GLU A 564 -24.05 -18.67 15.02
N ALA A 565 -23.75 -18.92 13.75
CA ALA A 565 -22.99 -17.98 12.94
C ALA A 565 -23.92 -16.88 12.42
N VAL A 566 -23.52 -15.62 12.63
CA VAL A 566 -24.25 -14.43 12.19
C VAL A 566 -23.39 -13.55 11.32
N GLY A 567 -23.99 -12.79 10.43
CA GLY A 567 -23.22 -11.91 9.57
C GLY A 567 -24.06 -10.88 8.85
N MET A 568 -23.37 -10.08 8.05
CA MET A 568 -23.97 -9.14 7.12
C MET A 568 -23.45 -9.41 5.70
N ALA A 569 -24.33 -9.34 4.72
CA ALA A 569 -24.03 -9.55 3.31
C ALA A 569 -24.58 -8.42 2.46
N LEU A 570 -23.89 -8.08 1.40
CA LEU A 570 -24.41 -7.21 0.34
C LEU A 570 -24.98 -8.09 -0.77
N VAL A 571 -26.30 -7.99 -0.99
CA VAL A 571 -27.03 -8.86 -1.93
C VAL A 571 -27.95 -8.07 -2.84
N GLU A 572 -28.34 -8.69 -3.97
CA GLU A 572 -29.34 -8.14 -4.90
C GLU A 572 -30.69 -7.88 -4.19
N ALA A 573 -31.37 -6.80 -4.56
CA ALA A 573 -32.63 -6.36 -3.94
C ALA A 573 -33.72 -7.44 -3.78
N PRO A 574 -33.90 -8.42 -4.70
CA PRO A 574 -34.89 -9.49 -4.52
C PRO A 574 -34.62 -10.43 -3.32
N LEU A 575 -33.39 -10.41 -2.80
CA LEU A 575 -32.98 -11.22 -1.64
C LEU A 575 -32.89 -10.39 -0.34
N SER A 576 -33.12 -9.09 -0.44
CA SER A 576 -33.02 -8.16 0.70
C SER A 576 -34.33 -8.00 1.48
#